data_eb59a6fa67ade7a0a59cd55dad49e843
#
_entry.id   eb59a6fa67ade7a0a59cd55dad49e843
#
_cell.length_a   1.000
_cell.length_b   1.000
_cell.length_c   1.000
_cell.angle_alpha   90.00
_cell.angle_beta   90.00
_cell.angle_gamma   90.00
#
_symmetry.space_group_name_H-M   'P 1'
#
loop_
_entity.id
_entity.type
_entity.pdbx_description
1 polymer ?
#
loop_
_entity_poly.entity_id
_entity_poly.type
_entity_poly.pdbx_seq_one_letter_code
_entity_poly.pdbx_strand_id
1 'polypeptide(L)'
;PTTPPSSITARISASTSTIKVGGSYKNLTVNLFNDSNEDITTEYADAAFTWTCSIDNEDWTDKVTWRAGTEYNQKKVKFPSDSSTIGKILSVKCTIEKDGVIIESETLALELAD
;
A
#
# COMPACT_ATOMS: atom_id res chain seq x y z
N PRO A 1 -30.93 14.34 -8.56
CA PRO A 1 -30.27 14.35 -7.27
C PRO A 1 -28.91 13.71 -7.37
N THR A 2 -27.95 14.35 -6.76
CA THR A 2 -26.59 13.85 -6.75
C THR A 2 -26.53 12.68 -5.79
N THR A 3 -26.21 11.51 -6.31
CA THR A 3 -25.94 10.40 -5.43
C THR A 3 -24.62 10.72 -4.71
N PRO A 4 -24.60 10.71 -3.38
CA PRO A 4 -23.34 10.92 -2.69
C PRO A 4 -22.36 9.84 -3.15
N PRO A 5 -21.09 10.18 -3.33
CA PRO A 5 -20.12 9.18 -3.71
C PRO A 5 -20.13 8.06 -2.70
N SER A 6 -20.21 6.83 -3.16
CA SER A 6 -20.11 5.68 -2.29
C SER A 6 -18.77 5.75 -1.57
N SER A 7 -18.79 5.51 -0.27
CA SER A 7 -17.55 5.43 0.48
C SER A 7 -16.82 4.16 0.05
N ILE A 8 -15.68 4.35 -0.56
CA ILE A 8 -14.86 3.23 -0.98
C ILE A 8 -13.67 3.15 -0.02
N THR A 9 -13.45 1.97 0.52
CA THR A 9 -12.34 1.71 1.43
C THR A 9 -11.30 0.87 0.72
N ALA A 10 -10.07 1.34 0.70
CA ALA A 10 -8.95 0.57 0.16
C ALA A 10 -8.08 0.10 1.33
N ARG A 11 -7.78 -1.18 1.35
CA ARG A 11 -6.97 -1.80 2.41
C ARG A 11 -5.79 -2.52 1.83
N ILE A 12 -4.63 -2.33 2.44
CA ILE A 12 -3.42 -3.02 2.03
C ILE A 12 -3.21 -4.19 2.97
N SER A 13 -2.88 -5.35 2.41
CA SER A 13 -2.55 -6.53 3.18
C SER A 13 -1.18 -7.07 2.78
N ALA A 14 -0.55 -7.76 3.70
CA ALA A 14 0.73 -8.41 3.48
C ALA A 14 0.72 -9.75 4.21
N SER A 15 1.63 -10.64 3.85
CA SER A 15 1.69 -11.96 4.47
C SER A 15 2.05 -11.91 5.95
N THR A 16 2.77 -10.89 6.37
CA THR A 16 3.14 -10.67 7.78
C THR A 16 3.10 -9.18 8.09
N SER A 17 3.14 -8.83 9.36
CA SER A 17 3.18 -7.45 9.81
C SER A 17 4.60 -6.91 9.97
N THR A 18 5.60 -7.66 9.50
CA THR A 18 7.01 -7.25 9.59
C THR A 18 7.64 -7.24 8.21
N ILE A 19 8.66 -6.40 8.04
CA ILE A 19 9.48 -6.40 6.83
C ILE A 19 10.95 -6.45 7.28
N LYS A 20 11.72 -7.31 6.62
CA LYS A 20 13.12 -7.49 6.98
C LYS A 20 13.98 -6.42 6.34
N VAL A 21 14.79 -5.74 7.14
CA VAL A 21 15.75 -4.74 6.66
C VAL A 21 16.83 -5.45 5.85
N GLY A 22 17.00 -5.03 4.61
CA GLY A 22 17.94 -5.66 3.68
C GLY A 22 17.52 -7.04 3.20
N GLY A 23 16.27 -7.43 3.47
CA GLY A 23 15.76 -8.74 3.08
C GLY A 23 15.16 -8.76 1.68
N SER A 24 14.38 -9.81 1.41
CA SER A 24 13.70 -10.00 0.13
C SER A 24 12.54 -9.02 -0.03
N TYR A 25 12.01 -8.93 -1.25
CA TYR A 25 10.82 -8.14 -1.52
C TYR A 25 9.62 -8.64 -0.72
N LYS A 26 8.85 -7.70 -0.20
CA LYS A 26 7.61 -7.97 0.52
C LYS A 26 6.44 -7.73 -0.43
N ASN A 27 5.57 -8.73 -0.58
CA ASN A 27 4.39 -8.58 -1.41
C ASN A 27 3.31 -7.81 -0.67
N LEU A 28 2.79 -6.78 -1.32
CA LEU A 28 1.69 -5.98 -0.80
C LEU A 28 0.51 -6.10 -1.76
N THR A 29 -0.68 -6.24 -1.20
CA THR A 29 -1.91 -6.32 -1.99
C THR A 29 -2.90 -5.29 -1.47
N VAL A 30 -3.47 -4.49 -2.37
CA VAL A 30 -4.53 -3.56 -2.02
C VAL A 30 -5.85 -4.08 -2.55
N ASN A 31 -6.88 -4.08 -1.70
CA ASN A 31 -8.24 -4.46 -2.06
C ASN A 31 -9.17 -3.29 -1.78
N LEU A 32 -10.14 -3.09 -2.66
CA LEU A 32 -11.12 -2.03 -2.52
C LEU A 32 -12.48 -2.61 -2.20
N PHE A 33 -13.19 -1.95 -1.27
CA PHE A 33 -14.50 -2.38 -0.80
C PHE A 33 -15.49 -1.23 -0.88
N ASN A 34 -16.73 -1.54 -1.20
CA ASN A 34 -17.80 -0.53 -1.25
C ASN A 34 -18.49 -0.39 0.11
N ASP A 35 -19.55 0.43 0.16
CA ASP A 35 -20.31 0.67 1.41
C ASP A 35 -20.91 -0.60 2.00
N SER A 36 -21.19 -1.58 1.14
CA SER A 36 -21.75 -2.86 1.56
C SER A 36 -20.68 -3.88 1.92
N ASN A 37 -19.43 -3.43 2.00
CA ASN A 37 -18.27 -4.27 2.32
C ASN A 37 -18.04 -5.38 1.29
N GLU A 38 -18.43 -5.13 0.04
CA GLU A 38 -18.17 -6.03 -1.06
C GLU A 38 -16.84 -5.68 -1.72
N ASP A 39 -16.08 -6.70 -2.11
CA ASP A 39 -14.79 -6.50 -2.78
C ASP A 39 -15.04 -6.06 -4.23
N ILE A 40 -14.65 -4.83 -4.52
CA ILE A 40 -14.81 -4.23 -5.85
C ILE A 40 -13.45 -3.97 -6.52
N THR A 41 -12.41 -4.64 -6.08
CA THR A 41 -11.06 -4.43 -6.60
C THR A 41 -10.99 -4.57 -8.12
N THR A 42 -11.70 -5.54 -8.69
CA THR A 42 -11.68 -5.79 -10.13
C THR A 42 -12.23 -4.63 -10.95
N GLU A 43 -13.08 -3.80 -10.37
CA GLU A 43 -13.60 -2.61 -11.05
C GLU A 43 -12.52 -1.54 -11.24
N TYR A 44 -11.40 -1.68 -10.55
CA TYR A 44 -10.29 -0.74 -10.58
C TYR A 44 -9.06 -1.30 -11.29
N ALA A 45 -9.24 -2.33 -12.10
CA ALA A 45 -8.14 -2.98 -12.81
C ALA A 45 -7.37 -2.03 -13.73
N ASP A 46 -8.03 -1.00 -14.25
CA ASP A 46 -7.42 0.00 -15.13
C ASP A 46 -7.07 1.31 -14.41
N ALA A 47 -7.23 1.34 -13.09
CA ALA A 47 -6.91 2.52 -12.29
C ALA A 47 -5.39 2.70 -12.15
N ALA A 48 -4.98 3.91 -11.81
CA ALA A 48 -3.59 4.19 -11.50
C ALA A 48 -3.36 3.95 -10.01
N PHE A 49 -2.40 3.10 -9.69
CA PHE A 49 -2.03 2.77 -8.31
C PHE A 49 -0.69 3.40 -7.98
N THR A 50 -0.66 4.29 -7.00
CA THR A 50 0.58 4.94 -6.55
C THR A 50 0.87 4.51 -5.12
N TRP A 51 2.02 3.92 -4.91
CA TRP A 51 2.45 3.40 -3.61
C TRP A 51 3.45 4.34 -2.96
N THR A 52 3.25 4.65 -1.70
CA THR A 52 4.13 5.52 -0.91
C THR A 52 4.37 4.91 0.45
N CYS A 53 5.46 5.30 1.08
CA CYS A 53 5.76 4.85 2.44
C CYS A 53 6.49 5.93 3.22
N SER A 54 6.43 5.82 4.55
CA SER A 54 7.06 6.77 5.45
C SER A 54 7.47 6.09 6.76
N ILE A 55 8.44 6.70 7.44
CA ILE A 55 8.85 6.30 8.80
C ILE A 55 8.86 7.57 9.63
N ASP A 56 8.13 7.57 10.75
CA ASP A 56 8.05 8.72 11.66
C ASP A 56 7.69 10.02 10.91
N ASN A 57 6.74 9.92 9.96
CA ASN A 57 6.29 11.02 9.10
C ASN A 57 7.35 11.53 8.11
N GLU A 58 8.47 10.84 7.99
CA GLU A 58 9.48 11.14 6.98
C GLU A 58 9.22 10.26 5.75
N ASP A 59 9.19 10.89 4.57
CA ASP A 59 8.93 10.19 3.32
C ASP A 59 10.10 9.25 2.97
N TRP A 60 9.80 7.98 2.82
CA TRP A 60 10.77 6.95 2.44
C TRP A 60 10.47 6.35 1.07
N THR A 61 9.52 6.92 0.34
CA THR A 61 9.08 6.38 -0.96
C THR A 61 10.25 6.17 -1.93
N ASP A 62 11.15 7.12 -2.00
CA ASP A 62 12.30 7.04 -2.91
C ASP A 62 13.50 6.33 -2.30
N LYS A 63 13.43 5.97 -1.04
CA LYS A 63 14.54 5.33 -0.32
C LYS A 63 14.42 3.81 -0.29
N VAL A 64 13.24 3.29 -0.62
CA VAL A 64 13.00 1.85 -0.73
C VAL A 64 12.96 1.45 -2.19
N THR A 65 13.11 0.16 -2.46
CA THR A 65 13.04 -0.35 -3.84
C THR A 65 11.67 -0.93 -4.09
N TRP A 66 11.00 -0.45 -5.13
CA TRP A 66 9.68 -0.92 -5.53
C TRP A 66 9.78 -1.79 -6.76
N ARG A 67 8.92 -2.81 -6.83
CA ARG A 67 8.84 -3.68 -7.98
C ARG A 67 7.38 -4.02 -8.25
N ALA A 68 7.02 -4.16 -9.52
CA ALA A 68 5.66 -4.53 -9.89
C ALA A 68 5.31 -5.90 -9.32
N GLY A 69 4.09 -6.02 -8.80
CA GLY A 69 3.58 -7.30 -8.35
C GLY A 69 3.05 -8.14 -9.50
N THR A 70 2.49 -9.29 -9.17
CA THR A 70 1.93 -10.21 -10.16
C THR A 70 0.64 -9.67 -10.76
N GLU A 71 -0.17 -8.99 -9.94
CA GLU A 71 -1.45 -8.44 -10.35
C GLU A 71 -1.41 -6.92 -10.30
N TYR A 72 -2.41 -6.28 -10.95
CA TYR A 72 -2.49 -4.81 -11.01
C TYR A 72 -2.59 -4.17 -9.62
N ASN A 73 -3.16 -4.87 -8.65
CA ASN A 73 -3.34 -4.37 -7.28
C ASN A 73 -2.26 -4.84 -6.32
N GLN A 74 -1.15 -5.33 -6.85
CA GLN A 74 -0.04 -5.83 -6.04
C GLN A 74 1.22 -5.04 -6.29
N LYS A 75 2.04 -4.92 -5.25
CA LYS A 75 3.33 -4.25 -5.35
C LYS A 75 4.32 -4.96 -4.44
N LYS A 76 5.56 -5.00 -4.86
CA LYS A 76 6.64 -5.55 -4.05
C LYS A 76 7.51 -4.42 -3.57
N VAL A 77 7.91 -4.48 -2.30
CA VAL A 77 8.79 -3.47 -1.71
C VAL A 77 9.95 -4.17 -1.01
N LYS A 78 11.14 -3.61 -1.19
CA LYS A 78 12.34 -4.10 -0.53
C LYS A 78 12.94 -2.95 0.27
N PHE A 79 13.16 -3.18 1.55
CA PHE A 79 13.73 -2.17 2.41
C PHE A 79 15.27 -2.23 2.34
N PRO A 80 15.96 -1.08 2.32
CA PRO A 80 17.42 -1.07 2.27
C PRO A 80 18.02 -1.62 3.56
N SER A 81 19.30 -2.02 3.49
CA SER A 81 20.04 -2.56 4.63
C SER A 81 20.43 -1.45 5.60
N ASP A 82 19.46 -0.86 6.26
CA ASP A 82 19.69 0.24 7.21
C ASP A 82 19.33 -0.22 8.62
N SER A 83 20.35 -0.61 9.37
CA SER A 83 20.16 -1.14 10.72
C SER A 83 19.62 -0.09 11.71
N SER A 84 19.76 1.20 11.39
CA SER A 84 19.25 2.25 12.26
C SER A 84 17.72 2.31 12.28
N THR A 85 17.06 1.66 11.33
CA THR A 85 15.61 1.65 11.24
C THR A 85 14.97 0.45 11.93
N ILE A 86 15.75 -0.53 12.38
CA ILE A 86 15.24 -1.71 13.05
C ILE A 86 14.43 -1.30 14.28
N GLY A 87 13.23 -1.85 14.41
CA GLY A 87 12.31 -1.52 15.50
C GLY A 87 11.37 -0.38 15.18
N LYS A 88 11.58 0.33 14.09
CA LYS A 88 10.67 1.38 13.65
C LYS A 88 9.53 0.80 12.84
N ILE A 89 8.50 1.62 12.60
CA ILE A 89 7.33 1.21 11.83
C ILE A 89 7.37 1.89 10.47
N LEU A 90 7.32 1.07 9.43
CA LEU A 90 7.17 1.55 8.06
C LEU A 90 5.68 1.65 7.76
N SER A 91 5.21 2.85 7.46
CA SER A 91 3.81 3.10 7.11
C SER A 91 3.66 3.13 5.61
N VAL A 92 2.86 2.23 5.05
CA VAL A 92 2.67 2.11 3.60
C VAL A 92 1.25 2.52 3.23
N LYS A 93 1.13 3.33 2.19
CA LYS A 93 -0.15 3.75 1.64
C LYS A 93 -0.18 3.53 0.15
N CYS A 94 -1.39 3.36 -0.37
CA CYS A 94 -1.63 3.28 -1.81
C CYS A 94 -2.70 4.28 -2.18
N THR A 95 -2.45 5.06 -3.22
CA THR A 95 -3.44 5.99 -3.76
C THR A 95 -3.92 5.44 -5.08
N ILE A 96 -5.23 5.31 -5.24
CA ILE A 96 -5.85 4.76 -6.44
C ILE A 96 -6.61 5.89 -7.14
N GLU A 97 -6.31 6.13 -8.41
CA GLU A 97 -6.99 7.15 -9.20
C GLU A 97 -7.66 6.53 -10.39
N LYS A 98 -8.95 6.81 -10.54
CA LYS A 98 -9.74 6.35 -11.68
C LYS A 98 -10.77 7.40 -12.03
N ASP A 99 -10.81 7.81 -13.31
CA ASP A 99 -11.80 8.77 -13.82
C ASP A 99 -11.89 10.04 -13.00
N GLY A 100 -10.74 10.52 -12.52
CA GLY A 100 -10.66 11.74 -11.72
C GLY A 100 -11.01 11.57 -10.25
N VAL A 101 -11.34 10.36 -9.83
CA VAL A 101 -11.63 10.06 -8.43
C VAL A 101 -10.38 9.48 -7.78
N ILE A 102 -10.00 10.05 -6.64
CA ILE A 102 -8.81 9.63 -5.90
C ILE A 102 -9.25 8.93 -4.62
N ILE A 103 -8.76 7.71 -4.41
CA ILE A 103 -9.06 6.92 -3.22
C ILE A 103 -7.74 6.65 -2.50
N GLU A 104 -7.66 7.01 -1.22
CA GLU A 104 -6.48 6.71 -0.42
C GLU A 104 -6.74 5.48 0.42
N SER A 105 -5.77 4.56 0.42
CA SER A 105 -5.89 3.34 1.22
C SER A 105 -5.68 3.64 2.71
N GLU A 106 -6.12 2.69 3.53
CA GLU A 106 -5.72 2.70 4.93
C GLU A 106 -4.22 2.45 5.01
N THR A 107 -3.59 2.94 6.07
CA THR A 107 -2.16 2.76 6.26
C THR A 107 -1.86 1.34 6.73
N LEU A 108 -0.93 0.68 6.04
CA LEU A 108 -0.41 -0.61 6.49
C LEU A 108 0.87 -0.35 7.29
N ALA A 109 0.89 -0.82 8.54
CA ALA A 109 2.06 -0.68 9.39
C ALA A 109 2.88 -1.97 9.33
N LEU A 110 4.16 -1.85 8.98
CA LEU A 110 5.09 -2.96 8.96
C LEU A 110 6.23 -2.66 9.91
N GLU A 111 6.48 -3.57 10.85
CA GLU A 111 7.60 -3.40 11.78
C GLU A 111 8.90 -3.77 11.08
N LEU A 112 9.90 -2.89 11.16
CA LEU A 112 11.20 -3.12 10.55
C LEU A 112 12.01 -4.05 11.46
N ALA A 113 12.37 -5.19 10.92
CA ALA A 113 13.05 -6.25 11.67
C ALA A 113 14.39 -6.63 11.04
N ASP A 114 15.21 -7.25 11.85
CA ASP A 114 16.50 -7.77 11.39
C ASP A 114 16.33 -9.15 10.77
#